data_5f905e77f3b25d70c0a467c3a56fc865
#
_entry.id   5f905e77f3b25d70c0a467c3a56fc865
#
_cell.length_a   1.000
_cell.length_b   1.000
_cell.length_c   1.000
_cell.angle_alpha   90.00
_cell.angle_beta   90.00
_cell.angle_gamma   90.00
#
_symmetry.space_group_name_H-M   'P 1'
#
loop_
_entity.id
_entity.type
_entity.pdbx_description
1 polymer ?
#
loop_
_entity_poly.entity_id
_entity_poly.type
_entity_poly.pdbx_seq_one_letter_code
_entity_poly.pdbx_strand_id
1 'polypeptide(L)'
;MRKSLYQETIKIDSGFSEGKRSLDNLCKFFSLLKGKKICKNLYVKLHETKSIWQEKKQFLSHNPNLKFLDEKKLMIKEISSAKLIIHTYCGTGHLECLAINKPTLILFVHNINLFDEKSKNYIKEFIKLGIVHKTPQSLFKMLKSLEHNKSIEKWWNLKKRQKLLNSYRNEFGFFNKEKISNLTDILNEK
;
A
#
# COMPACT_ATOMS: atom_id res chain seq x y z
N MET A 1 -2.36 -4.40 14.10
CA MET A 1 -0.94 -4.78 14.06
C MET A 1 0.04 -3.60 13.99
N ARG A 2 -0.31 -2.45 13.40
CA ARG A 2 0.54 -1.23 13.45
C ARG A 2 0.78 -0.69 14.88
N LYS A 3 -0.12 -0.95 15.83
CA LYS A 3 0.03 -0.49 17.22
C LYS A 3 1.29 -1.03 17.90
N SER A 4 1.61 -2.30 17.68
CA SER A 4 2.78 -2.91 18.33
C SER A 4 4.09 -2.41 17.75
N LEU A 5 4.19 -2.32 16.43
CA LEU A 5 5.40 -1.82 15.76
C LEU A 5 5.69 -0.35 16.09
N TYR A 6 4.66 0.51 16.17
CA TYR A 6 4.88 1.92 16.51
C TYR A 6 5.02 2.19 18.02
N GLN A 7 4.39 1.39 18.87
CA GLN A 7 4.54 1.54 20.33
C GLN A 7 5.87 0.98 20.83
N GLU A 8 6.37 -0.07 20.23
CA GLU A 8 7.68 -0.62 20.58
C GLU A 8 8.85 0.16 19.99
N THR A 9 8.67 0.76 18.81
CA THR A 9 9.72 1.58 18.15
C THR A 9 9.74 3.05 18.60
N ILE A 10 8.76 3.52 19.39
CA ILE A 10 8.86 4.85 20.04
C ILE A 10 10.07 4.96 20.97
N LYS A 11 10.64 3.86 21.40
CA LYS A 11 11.89 3.85 22.16
C LYS A 11 13.15 4.09 21.31
N ILE A 12 13.02 4.14 19.98
CA ILE A 12 14.15 4.35 19.07
C ILE A 12 13.75 5.45 18.10
N ASP A 13 14.50 6.53 18.06
CA ASP A 13 14.33 7.70 17.19
C ASP A 13 14.01 7.40 15.72
N SER A 14 14.46 6.28 15.20
CA SER A 14 14.23 5.83 13.83
C SER A 14 12.76 5.61 13.47
N GLY A 15 11.93 5.09 14.37
CA GLY A 15 10.52 4.83 14.12
C GLY A 15 9.68 6.10 13.99
N PHE A 16 10.00 7.11 14.80
CA PHE A 16 9.33 8.40 14.74
C PHE A 16 9.70 9.18 13.47
N SER A 17 10.96 9.19 13.09
CA SER A 17 11.45 9.85 11.88
C SER A 17 10.87 9.23 10.61
N GLU A 18 10.72 7.91 10.56
CA GLU A 18 10.08 7.21 9.44
C GLU A 18 8.58 7.49 9.36
N GLY A 19 7.88 7.53 10.49
CA GLY A 19 6.46 7.90 10.55
C GLY A 19 6.23 9.32 10.04
N LYS A 20 7.04 10.28 10.51
CA LYS A 20 7.00 11.67 10.03
C LYS A 20 7.30 11.76 8.53
N ARG A 21 8.35 11.08 8.06
CA ARG A 21 8.70 11.03 6.63
C ARG A 21 7.57 10.50 5.78
N SER A 22 6.89 9.44 6.24
CA SER A 22 5.72 8.89 5.55
C SER A 22 4.58 9.91 5.48
N LEU A 23 4.27 10.56 6.58
CA LEU A 23 3.24 11.59 6.68
C LEU A 23 3.53 12.77 5.75
N ASP A 24 4.76 13.32 5.77
CA ASP A 24 5.19 14.43 4.92
C ASP A 24 5.07 14.08 3.43
N ASN A 25 5.41 12.84 3.03
CA ASN A 25 5.26 12.40 1.66
C ASN A 25 3.80 12.22 1.25
N LEU A 26 2.93 11.78 2.16
CA LEU A 26 1.49 11.73 1.92
C LEU A 26 0.89 13.13 1.78
N CYS A 27 1.27 14.07 2.62
CA CYS A 27 0.87 15.47 2.51
C CYS A 27 1.29 16.06 1.15
N LYS A 28 2.54 15.82 0.71
CA LYS A 28 3.02 16.21 -0.62
C LYS A 28 2.20 15.58 -1.73
N PHE A 29 1.89 14.28 -1.62
CA PHE A 29 1.06 13.57 -2.60
C PHE A 29 -0.34 14.19 -2.69
N PHE A 30 -1.00 14.46 -1.57
CA PHE A 30 -2.31 15.09 -1.57
C PHE A 30 -2.29 16.51 -2.09
N SER A 31 -1.21 17.27 -1.86
CA SER A 31 -1.02 18.59 -2.50
C SER A 31 -0.97 18.51 -4.02
N LEU A 32 -0.28 17.49 -4.58
CA LEU A 32 -0.23 17.28 -6.03
C LEU A 32 -1.60 16.95 -6.65
N LEU A 33 -2.51 16.37 -5.86
CA LEU A 33 -3.87 16.03 -6.28
C LEU A 33 -4.86 17.20 -6.18
N LYS A 34 -4.50 18.28 -5.48
CA LYS A 34 -5.38 19.44 -5.30
C LYS A 34 -5.82 20.02 -6.64
N GLY A 35 -7.13 20.18 -6.82
CA GLY A 35 -7.72 20.69 -8.07
C GLY A 35 -7.67 19.73 -9.26
N LYS A 36 -7.19 18.51 -9.11
CA LYS A 36 -7.13 17.52 -10.20
C LYS A 36 -8.41 16.66 -10.26
N LYS A 37 -8.83 16.32 -11.47
CA LYS A 37 -10.04 15.51 -11.73
C LYS A 37 -9.98 14.16 -10.99
N ILE A 38 -8.82 13.53 -10.96
CA ILE A 38 -8.60 12.25 -10.27
C ILE A 38 -8.97 12.30 -8.78
N CYS A 39 -8.84 13.47 -8.13
CA CYS A 39 -9.18 13.63 -6.71
C CYS A 39 -10.68 13.40 -6.44
N LYS A 40 -11.55 13.63 -7.43
CA LYS A 40 -13.00 13.44 -7.29
C LYS A 40 -13.38 11.98 -6.97
N ASN A 41 -12.57 11.03 -7.43
CA ASN A 41 -12.79 9.59 -7.30
C ASN A 41 -11.79 8.92 -6.34
N LEU A 42 -11.01 9.71 -5.60
CA LEU A 42 -10.09 9.23 -4.59
C LEU A 42 -10.74 9.28 -3.20
N TYR A 43 -10.64 8.17 -2.50
CA TYR A 43 -11.09 8.04 -1.12
C TYR A 43 -9.92 7.61 -0.24
N VAL A 44 -9.82 8.22 0.93
CA VAL A 44 -8.77 7.92 1.92
C VAL A 44 -9.39 7.09 3.03
N LYS A 45 -8.83 5.93 3.33
CA LYS A 45 -9.18 5.16 4.52
C LYS A 45 -8.05 5.28 5.54
N LEU A 46 -8.38 5.85 6.67
CA LEU A 46 -7.48 5.90 7.82
C LEU A 46 -7.61 4.63 8.65
N HIS A 47 -6.62 4.38 9.48
CA HIS A 47 -6.69 3.32 10.48
C HIS A 47 -7.57 3.78 11.66
N GLU A 48 -8.32 2.88 12.28
CA GLU A 48 -9.26 3.18 13.39
C GLU A 48 -8.59 3.74 14.64
N THR A 49 -7.30 3.63 14.79
CA THR A 49 -6.60 4.12 15.98
C THR A 49 -6.42 5.62 15.97
N LYS A 50 -6.76 6.26 17.09
CA LYS A 50 -6.42 7.68 17.29
C LYS A 50 -4.92 7.88 17.09
N SER A 51 -4.57 8.52 15.99
CA SER A 51 -3.18 8.84 15.69
C SER A 51 -2.79 10.14 16.39
N ILE A 52 -1.64 10.13 17.02
CA ILE A 52 -1.02 11.35 17.60
C ILE A 52 -0.71 12.42 16.54
N TRP A 53 -0.63 11.99 15.28
CA TRP A 53 -0.28 12.83 14.14
C TRP A 53 -1.44 13.66 13.59
N GLN A 54 -2.69 13.44 14.04
CA GLN A 54 -3.88 14.09 13.49
C GLN A 54 -3.92 14.05 11.95
N GLU A 55 -3.64 12.91 11.37
CA GLU A 55 -3.42 12.69 9.91
C GLU A 55 -4.54 13.32 9.07
N LYS A 56 -5.80 13.11 9.46
CA LYS A 56 -6.94 13.70 8.74
C LYS A 56 -6.87 15.21 8.63
N LYS A 57 -6.55 15.90 9.74
CA LYS A 57 -6.41 17.35 9.78
C LYS A 57 -5.27 17.81 8.89
N GLN A 58 -4.13 17.14 8.95
CA GLN A 58 -2.97 17.46 8.10
C GLN A 58 -3.27 17.24 6.63
N PHE A 59 -3.89 16.12 6.25
CA PHE A 59 -4.24 15.86 4.86
C PHE A 59 -5.22 16.89 4.30
N LEU A 60 -6.25 17.28 5.09
CA LEU A 60 -7.21 18.31 4.69
C LEU A 60 -6.58 19.70 4.56
N SER A 61 -5.55 20.03 5.34
CA SER A 61 -4.83 21.31 5.16
C SER A 61 -4.09 21.37 3.82
N HIS A 62 -3.60 20.24 3.33
CA HIS A 62 -2.93 20.14 2.03
C HIS A 62 -3.91 20.03 0.85
N ASN A 63 -5.04 19.33 1.06
CA ASN A 63 -6.08 19.19 0.04
C ASN A 63 -7.46 19.08 0.72
N PRO A 64 -8.22 20.18 0.81
CA PRO A 64 -9.53 20.20 1.48
C PRO A 64 -10.60 19.37 0.77
N ASN A 65 -10.37 18.97 -0.48
CA ASN A 65 -11.34 18.18 -1.27
C ASN A 65 -11.18 16.66 -1.09
N LEU A 66 -10.34 16.20 -0.17
CA LEU A 66 -10.19 14.77 0.11
C LEU A 66 -11.45 14.21 0.76
N LYS A 67 -11.84 13.03 0.28
CA LYS A 67 -12.96 12.25 0.82
C LYS A 67 -12.41 11.12 1.69
N PHE A 68 -13.02 10.92 2.85
CA PHE A 68 -12.61 9.86 3.77
C PHE A 68 -13.69 8.80 3.85
N LEU A 69 -13.26 7.54 3.85
CA LEU A 69 -14.13 6.41 4.14
C LEU A 69 -14.34 6.28 5.64
N ASP A 70 -15.44 5.67 6.02
CA ASP A 70 -15.71 5.33 7.41
C ASP A 70 -14.65 4.35 7.92
N GLU A 71 -13.99 4.71 9.02
CA GLU A 71 -12.90 3.94 9.61
C GLU A 71 -13.39 2.56 10.10
N LYS A 72 -14.65 2.45 10.52
CA LYS A 72 -15.25 1.23 11.06
C LYS A 72 -15.65 0.21 9.98
N LYS A 73 -15.75 0.61 8.73
CA LYS A 73 -16.09 -0.32 7.64
C LYS A 73 -14.99 -1.32 7.36
N LEU A 74 -15.38 -2.56 7.12
CA LEU A 74 -14.46 -3.63 6.78
C LEU A 74 -13.70 -3.31 5.50
N MET A 75 -12.39 -3.41 5.55
CA MET A 75 -11.48 -3.11 4.43
C MET A 75 -11.82 -3.95 3.18
N ILE A 76 -12.21 -5.19 3.35
CA ILE A 76 -12.48 -6.11 2.24
C ILE A 76 -13.62 -5.61 1.32
N LYS A 77 -14.65 -4.97 1.86
CA LYS A 77 -15.74 -4.40 1.06
C LYS A 77 -15.25 -3.22 0.23
N GLU A 78 -14.41 -2.38 0.80
CA GLU A 78 -13.84 -1.24 0.11
C GLU A 78 -12.85 -1.68 -0.98
N ILE A 79 -12.02 -2.70 -0.69
CA ILE A 79 -11.09 -3.29 -1.67
C ILE A 79 -11.86 -3.86 -2.87
N SER A 80 -12.94 -4.61 -2.65
CA SER A 80 -13.69 -5.24 -3.73
C SER A 80 -14.34 -4.21 -4.68
N SER A 81 -14.86 -3.11 -4.16
CA SER A 81 -15.52 -2.06 -4.96
C SER A 81 -14.55 -1.12 -5.70
N ALA A 82 -13.33 -0.93 -5.20
CA ALA A 82 -12.36 -0.03 -5.79
C ALA A 82 -11.81 -0.57 -7.12
N LYS A 83 -11.54 0.29 -8.09
CA LYS A 83 -10.83 -0.08 -9.34
C LYS A 83 -9.33 -0.19 -9.16
N LEU A 84 -8.77 0.57 -8.22
CA LEU A 84 -7.35 0.64 -7.92
C LEU A 84 -7.17 0.95 -6.44
N ILE A 85 -6.25 0.26 -5.80
CA ILE A 85 -5.87 0.51 -4.41
C ILE A 85 -4.49 1.16 -4.37
N ILE A 86 -4.32 2.09 -3.45
CA ILE A 86 -3.02 2.70 -3.19
C ILE A 86 -2.65 2.44 -1.72
N HIS A 87 -1.60 1.66 -1.52
CA HIS A 87 -1.02 1.45 -0.20
C HIS A 87 0.11 2.45 0.06
N THR A 88 0.26 2.81 1.32
CA THR A 88 1.29 3.76 1.77
C THR A 88 2.45 3.06 2.48
N TYR A 89 2.40 1.74 2.55
CA TYR A 89 3.43 0.88 3.14
C TYR A 89 3.23 -0.57 2.67
N CYS A 90 4.26 -1.39 2.84
CA CYS A 90 4.19 -2.83 2.60
C CYS A 90 3.75 -3.54 3.89
N GLY A 91 2.46 -3.82 4.04
CA GLY A 91 1.85 -4.54 5.15
C GLY A 91 0.89 -5.62 4.65
N THR A 92 0.11 -6.24 5.53
CA THR A 92 -0.84 -7.32 5.18
C THR A 92 -1.84 -6.89 4.11
N GLY A 93 -2.34 -5.65 4.15
CA GLY A 93 -3.34 -5.16 3.19
C GLY A 93 -2.89 -5.20 1.73
N HIS A 94 -1.60 -4.95 1.43
CA HIS A 94 -1.15 -5.08 0.04
C HIS A 94 -1.06 -6.55 -0.40
N LEU A 95 -0.69 -7.46 0.51
CA LEU A 95 -0.68 -8.91 0.24
C LEU A 95 -2.09 -9.41 -0.06
N GLU A 96 -3.09 -8.99 0.71
CA GLU A 96 -4.51 -9.29 0.47
C GLU A 96 -4.95 -8.81 -0.92
N CYS A 97 -4.62 -7.57 -1.29
CA CYS A 97 -4.92 -7.04 -2.62
C CYS A 97 -4.23 -7.84 -3.73
N LEU A 98 -2.97 -8.20 -3.56
CA LEU A 98 -2.22 -8.99 -4.53
C LEU A 98 -2.76 -10.43 -4.62
N ALA A 99 -3.17 -11.04 -3.50
CA ALA A 99 -3.74 -12.38 -3.47
C ALA A 99 -5.00 -12.50 -4.34
N ILE A 100 -5.89 -11.50 -4.28
CA ILE A 100 -7.11 -11.44 -5.12
C ILE A 100 -6.88 -10.78 -6.48
N ASN A 101 -5.64 -10.58 -6.88
CA ASN A 101 -5.24 -9.91 -8.12
C ASN A 101 -5.82 -8.51 -8.32
N LYS A 102 -6.00 -7.74 -7.25
CA LYS A 102 -6.53 -6.38 -7.30
C LYS A 102 -5.48 -5.39 -7.80
N PRO A 103 -5.79 -4.53 -8.78
CA PRO A 103 -4.87 -3.47 -9.22
C PRO A 103 -4.40 -2.63 -8.03
N THR A 104 -3.09 -2.57 -7.84
CA THR A 104 -2.48 -2.01 -6.63
C THR A 104 -1.26 -1.17 -6.99
N LEU A 105 -1.16 0.00 -6.38
CA LEU A 105 0.02 0.85 -6.34
C LEU A 105 0.50 0.99 -4.88
N ILE A 106 1.79 1.20 -4.70
CA ILE A 106 2.38 1.38 -3.37
C ILE A 106 3.27 2.61 -3.38
N LEU A 107 2.98 3.57 -2.50
CA LEU A 107 3.90 4.67 -2.19
C LEU A 107 4.82 4.20 -1.06
N PHE A 108 6.01 3.75 -1.42
CA PHE A 108 6.96 3.19 -0.48
C PHE A 108 8.16 4.10 -0.31
N VAL A 109 8.11 4.97 0.69
CA VAL A 109 9.13 6.00 0.95
C VAL A 109 10.23 5.53 1.92
N HIS A 110 10.08 4.33 2.48
CA HIS A 110 11.01 3.77 3.46
C HIS A 110 12.30 3.23 2.82
N ASN A 111 13.27 2.94 3.67
CA ASN A 111 14.51 2.32 3.23
C ASN A 111 14.28 0.84 2.88
N ILE A 112 14.57 0.46 1.65
CA ILE A 112 14.44 -0.93 1.20
C ILE A 112 15.48 -1.86 1.83
N ASN A 113 16.56 -1.32 2.40
CA ASN A 113 17.61 -2.11 3.04
C ASN A 113 17.16 -2.75 4.37
N LEU A 114 15.99 -2.38 4.89
CA LEU A 114 15.38 -3.02 6.05
C LEU A 114 14.76 -4.40 5.75
N PHE A 115 14.66 -4.76 4.46
CA PHE A 115 14.13 -6.04 4.02
C PHE A 115 15.27 -7.05 3.76
N ASP A 116 14.94 -8.34 3.83
CA ASP A 116 15.81 -9.39 3.33
C ASP A 116 16.07 -9.26 1.83
N GLU A 117 17.13 -9.88 1.33
CA GLU A 117 17.54 -9.73 -0.07
C GLU A 117 16.47 -10.20 -1.07
N LYS A 118 15.71 -11.22 -0.73
CA LYS A 118 14.65 -11.75 -1.60
C LYS A 118 13.52 -10.73 -1.76
N SER A 119 13.04 -10.18 -0.66
CA SER A 119 12.02 -9.12 -0.64
C SER A 119 12.51 -7.85 -1.34
N LYS A 120 13.77 -7.46 -1.15
CA LYS A 120 14.39 -6.33 -1.87
C LYS A 120 14.33 -6.51 -3.38
N ASN A 121 14.63 -7.70 -3.87
CA ASN A 121 14.62 -7.99 -5.30
C ASN A 121 13.21 -7.84 -5.88
N TYR A 122 12.18 -8.34 -5.21
CA TYR A 122 10.79 -8.12 -5.63
C TYR A 122 10.41 -6.63 -5.61
N ILE A 123 10.80 -5.88 -4.60
CA ILE A 123 10.51 -4.44 -4.52
C ILE A 123 11.19 -3.69 -5.68
N LYS A 124 12.45 -4.02 -6.01
CA LYS A 124 13.16 -3.44 -7.17
C LYS A 124 12.41 -3.71 -8.48
N GLU A 125 11.95 -4.94 -8.68
CA GLU A 125 11.18 -5.30 -9.88
C GLU A 125 9.80 -4.62 -9.90
N PHE A 126 9.12 -4.50 -8.76
CA PHE A 126 7.88 -3.74 -8.65
C PHE A 126 8.06 -2.25 -8.98
N ILE A 127 9.20 -1.65 -8.62
CA ILE A 127 9.54 -0.28 -9.01
C ILE A 127 9.69 -0.20 -10.54
N LYS A 128 10.44 -1.11 -11.17
CA LYS A 128 10.61 -1.15 -12.64
C LYS A 128 9.30 -1.32 -13.40
N LEU A 129 8.35 -2.07 -12.83
CA LEU A 129 7.03 -2.30 -13.43
C LEU A 129 5.99 -1.24 -13.03
N GLY A 130 6.36 -0.22 -12.28
CA GLY A 130 5.49 0.89 -11.89
C GLY A 130 4.38 0.49 -10.90
N ILE A 131 4.60 -0.54 -10.09
CA ILE A 131 3.72 -0.92 -8.98
C ILE A 131 4.11 -0.16 -7.70
N VAL A 132 5.43 -0.09 -7.43
CA VAL A 132 5.99 0.62 -6.28
C VAL A 132 6.60 1.95 -6.71
N HIS A 133 6.29 3.00 -5.97
CA HIS A 133 6.77 4.36 -6.18
C HIS A 133 7.52 4.85 -4.95
N LYS A 134 8.71 5.38 -5.15
CA LYS A 134 9.57 5.89 -4.06
C LYS A 134 9.29 7.36 -3.72
N THR A 135 8.52 8.05 -4.56
CA THR A 135 8.21 9.48 -4.40
C THR A 135 6.76 9.78 -4.72
N PRO A 136 6.16 10.79 -4.07
CA PRO A 136 4.82 11.28 -4.40
C PRO A 136 4.66 11.67 -5.87
N GLN A 137 5.69 12.28 -6.46
CA GLN A 137 5.69 12.71 -7.86
C GLN A 137 5.61 11.52 -8.83
N SER A 138 6.36 10.45 -8.55
CA SER A 138 6.33 9.24 -9.36
C SER A 138 4.94 8.59 -9.33
N LEU A 139 4.35 8.47 -8.13
CA LEU A 139 2.99 7.95 -7.97
C LEU A 139 1.95 8.83 -8.70
N PHE A 140 2.06 10.15 -8.55
CA PHE A 140 1.16 11.08 -9.23
C PHE A 140 1.25 10.99 -10.76
N LYS A 141 2.47 10.91 -11.32
CA LYS A 141 2.67 10.69 -12.78
C LYS A 141 2.00 9.40 -13.23
N MET A 142 2.15 8.33 -12.47
CA MET A 142 1.51 7.04 -12.76
C MET A 142 -0.01 7.15 -12.77
N LEU A 143 -0.62 7.76 -11.76
CA LEU A 143 -2.06 7.98 -11.70
C LEU A 143 -2.58 8.80 -12.89
N LYS A 144 -1.86 9.86 -13.27
CA LYS A 144 -2.22 10.65 -14.46
C LYS A 144 -2.19 9.80 -15.74
N SER A 145 -1.18 8.95 -15.91
CA SER A 145 -1.10 8.08 -17.08
C SER A 145 -2.27 7.08 -17.13
N LEU A 146 -2.68 6.54 -16.00
CA LEU A 146 -3.83 5.64 -15.91
C LEU A 146 -5.16 6.36 -16.16
N GLU A 147 -5.29 7.61 -15.76
CA GLU A 147 -6.47 8.44 -16.06
C GLU A 147 -6.61 8.70 -17.56
N HIS A 148 -5.52 9.08 -18.24
CA HIS A 148 -5.51 9.34 -19.68
C HIS A 148 -5.80 8.11 -20.52
N ASN A 149 -5.17 6.99 -20.20
CA ASN A 149 -5.29 5.75 -20.96
C ASN A 149 -6.58 4.97 -20.67
N LYS A 150 -7.41 5.43 -19.73
CA LYS A 150 -8.70 4.84 -19.32
C LYS A 150 -8.64 3.34 -18.98
N SER A 151 -7.43 2.78 -18.69
CA SER A 151 -7.25 1.34 -18.64
C SER A 151 -6.30 0.91 -17.52
N ILE A 152 -6.81 1.00 -16.29
CA ILE A 152 -6.17 0.36 -15.13
C ILE A 152 -6.02 -1.14 -15.38
N GLU A 153 -7.04 -1.79 -15.93
CA GLU A 153 -7.05 -3.21 -16.23
C GLU A 153 -6.00 -3.61 -17.27
N LYS A 154 -5.91 -2.85 -18.37
CA LYS A 154 -4.88 -3.09 -19.40
C LYS A 154 -3.47 -2.94 -18.82
N TRP A 155 -3.25 -1.92 -18.01
CA TRP A 155 -1.99 -1.72 -17.31
C TRP A 155 -1.71 -2.89 -16.36
N TRP A 156 -2.68 -3.29 -15.52
CA TRP A 156 -2.51 -4.33 -14.53
C TRP A 156 -2.25 -5.71 -15.15
N ASN A 157 -2.96 -6.05 -16.20
CA ASN A 157 -2.92 -7.35 -16.86
C ASN A 157 -1.75 -7.52 -17.85
N LEU A 158 -0.81 -6.58 -17.90
CA LEU A 158 0.38 -6.73 -18.73
C LEU A 158 1.12 -8.04 -18.36
N LYS A 159 1.37 -8.91 -19.35
CA LYS A 159 1.94 -10.25 -19.16
C LYS A 159 3.17 -10.28 -18.25
N LYS A 160 4.11 -9.33 -18.46
CA LYS A 160 5.33 -9.22 -17.64
C LYS A 160 5.00 -8.91 -16.17
N ARG A 161 4.01 -8.06 -15.91
CA ARG A 161 3.58 -7.70 -14.55
C ARG A 161 2.91 -8.88 -13.87
N GLN A 162 1.97 -9.55 -14.55
CA GLN A 162 1.28 -10.71 -13.99
C GLN A 162 2.24 -11.88 -13.71
N LYS A 163 3.27 -12.07 -14.52
CA LYS A 163 4.31 -13.08 -14.25
C LYS A 163 5.02 -12.80 -12.92
N LEU A 164 5.44 -11.54 -12.69
CA LEU A 164 6.10 -11.14 -11.45
C LEU A 164 5.15 -11.25 -10.24
N LEU A 165 3.89 -10.81 -10.40
CA LEU A 165 2.88 -10.91 -9.34
C LEU A 165 2.57 -12.34 -8.96
N ASN A 166 2.51 -13.26 -9.93
CA ASN A 166 2.31 -14.67 -9.66
C ASN A 166 3.50 -15.27 -8.88
N SER A 167 4.73 -14.93 -9.28
CA SER A 167 5.93 -15.35 -8.55
C SER A 167 5.91 -14.83 -7.11
N TYR A 168 5.57 -13.57 -6.92
CA TYR A 168 5.49 -12.95 -5.59
C TYR A 168 4.39 -13.59 -4.72
N ARG A 169 3.22 -13.84 -5.30
CA ARG A 169 2.10 -14.51 -4.61
C ARG A 169 2.49 -15.91 -4.14
N ASN A 170 3.10 -16.69 -5.02
CA ASN A 170 3.55 -18.05 -4.68
C ASN A 170 4.55 -18.06 -3.52
N GLU A 171 5.36 -17.01 -3.42
CA GLU A 171 6.38 -16.89 -2.38
C GLU A 171 5.79 -16.39 -1.04
N PHE A 172 4.98 -15.33 -1.08
CA PHE A 172 4.59 -14.58 0.13
C PHE A 172 3.07 -14.56 0.39
N GLY A 173 2.25 -14.90 -0.59
CA GLY A 173 0.82 -14.57 -0.57
C GLY A 173 -0.13 -15.75 -0.57
N PHE A 174 0.32 -16.98 -0.76
CA PHE A 174 -0.56 -18.14 -0.74
C PHE A 174 -0.33 -19.04 0.46
N PHE A 175 -1.36 -19.15 1.28
CA PHE A 175 -1.61 -20.34 2.06
C PHE A 175 -2.32 -21.36 1.15
N ASN A 176 -1.57 -22.27 0.56
CA ASN A 176 -2.19 -23.45 -0.04
C ASN A 176 -2.55 -24.45 1.07
N LYS A 177 -3.46 -25.40 0.77
CA LYS A 177 -3.90 -26.40 1.75
C LYS A 177 -2.73 -27.19 2.35
N GLU A 178 -1.71 -27.45 1.57
CA GLU A 178 -0.51 -28.15 1.98
C GLU A 178 0.31 -27.38 3.02
N LYS A 179 0.47 -26.07 2.84
CA LYS A 179 1.14 -25.20 3.84
C LYS A 179 0.34 -25.10 5.14
N ILE A 180 -1.00 -25.10 5.06
CA ILE A 180 -1.87 -25.12 6.24
C ILE A 180 -1.77 -26.45 6.96
N SER A 181 -1.78 -27.57 6.24
CA SER A 181 -1.59 -28.91 6.81
C SER A 181 -0.25 -29.00 7.55
N ASN A 182 0.84 -28.60 6.91
CA ASN A 182 2.17 -28.61 7.53
C ASN A 182 2.25 -27.74 8.80
N LEU A 183 1.60 -26.60 8.83
CA LEU A 183 1.50 -25.76 10.03
C LEU A 183 0.69 -26.44 11.15
N THR A 184 -0.39 -27.13 10.79
CA THR A 184 -1.21 -27.90 11.73
C THR A 184 -0.43 -29.07 12.31
N ASP A 185 0.34 -29.77 11.49
CA ASP A 185 1.19 -30.88 11.93
C ASP A 185 2.27 -30.40 12.91
N ILE A 186 2.97 -29.30 12.60
CA ILE A 186 3.98 -28.67 13.50
C ILE A 186 3.36 -28.25 14.83
N LEU A 187 2.11 -27.76 14.85
CA LEU A 187 1.42 -27.32 16.07
C LEU A 187 0.94 -28.50 16.91
N ASN A 188 0.67 -29.66 16.29
CA ASN A 188 0.24 -30.88 16.98
C ASN A 188 1.39 -31.75 17.50
N GLU A 189 2.63 -31.48 17.08
CA GLU A 189 3.84 -32.17 17.57
C GLU A 189 4.36 -31.64 18.95
N LYS A 190 3.59 -30.78 19.61
CA LYS A 190 3.86 -30.27 20.98
C LYS A 190 2.86 -30.85 21.97
#